data_1181ac4d2b2fa2fcd815626c4ec771b7
#
_entry.id   1181ac4d2b2fa2fcd815626c4ec771b7
#
_cell.length_a   1.000
_cell.length_b   1.000
_cell.length_c   1.000
_cell.angle_alpha   90.00
_cell.angle_beta   90.00
_cell.angle_gamma   90.00
#
_symmetry.space_group_name_H-M   'P 1'
#
loop_
_entity.id
_entity.type
_entity.pdbx_description
1 polymer ?
#
loop_
_entity_poly.entity_id
_entity_poly.type
_entity_poly.pdbx_seq_one_letter_code
_entity_poly.pdbx_strand_id
1 'polypeptide(L)'
;HDHLLRDRWVLAVSGTHGKTTTTGMLTWILEQNGLQPGFLIGGIAGNFGISARLGKSPYFVIEADEYDTAFFDKRSKFVHYNPRTLIINNIGFDHADIFDDLKAIQRQFHHMIRTIPNNGRILSFANEESVQQTLAMGCWSECQYVGCDQEWYAERIKHDCTEFAVFHQGEKVAEVHWNIVGEHNMRNGLMAIAAAHHAGVSIENACAALRTFINAKRRLEVKGNVQGVTVYDDFAHHPTEIQATLTALRDKVGQNERILAVLEPRSNTMKMGVHKKDIAPALEKADAVFLFQPDTIPWKVAEIAAHLTQPAYDSDNLDDFVHLIAAEAKPTDHILVMSNGSFGGIHQKLLDALQKKSV
;
A
#
# COMPACT_ATOMS: atom_id res chain seq x y z
N HIS A 1 22.57 -9.67 5.95
CA HIS A 1 22.77 -10.35 4.66
C HIS A 1 23.47 -11.69 4.87
N ASP A 2 24.70 -11.71 5.35
CA ASP A 2 25.59 -12.88 5.34
C ASP A 2 25.05 -14.14 6.05
N HIS A 3 24.20 -13.96 7.05
CA HIS A 3 23.63 -15.07 7.82
C HIS A 3 22.25 -15.52 7.32
N LEU A 4 21.55 -14.72 6.53
CA LEU A 4 20.15 -14.95 6.20
C LEU A 4 19.86 -15.01 4.70
N LEU A 5 20.48 -14.13 3.89
CA LEU A 5 20.11 -13.91 2.50
C LEU A 5 21.15 -14.43 1.49
N ARG A 6 22.37 -14.68 1.91
CA ARG A 6 23.53 -14.93 1.03
C ARG A 6 23.32 -16.04 0.00
N ASP A 7 22.73 -17.16 0.42
CA ASP A 7 22.54 -18.34 -0.42
C ASP A 7 21.07 -18.52 -0.82
N ARG A 8 20.28 -17.44 -0.77
CA ARG A 8 18.86 -17.47 -1.09
C ARG A 8 18.53 -16.74 -2.38
N TRP A 9 17.46 -17.16 -3.00
CA TRP A 9 16.81 -16.38 -4.03
C TRP A 9 15.96 -15.30 -3.36
N VAL A 10 16.52 -14.11 -3.23
CA VAL A 10 15.83 -12.99 -2.63
C VAL A 10 14.91 -12.35 -3.68
N LEU A 11 13.61 -12.22 -3.30
CA LEU A 11 12.60 -11.47 -4.03
C LEU A 11 12.30 -10.22 -3.20
N ALA A 12 12.79 -9.08 -3.65
CA ALA A 12 12.60 -7.80 -2.95
C ALA A 12 11.46 -6.99 -3.56
N VAL A 13 10.64 -6.42 -2.72
CA VAL A 13 9.54 -5.53 -3.11
C VAL A 13 9.81 -4.13 -2.58
N SER A 14 10.06 -3.20 -3.48
CA SER A 14 10.37 -1.81 -3.17
C SER A 14 9.36 -0.84 -3.80
N GLY A 15 9.45 0.42 -3.41
CA GLY A 15 8.62 1.51 -3.88
C GLY A 15 8.13 2.37 -2.73
N THR A 16 7.64 3.55 -3.00
CA THR A 16 7.07 4.43 -1.98
C THR A 16 5.79 3.83 -1.40
N HIS A 17 4.92 3.27 -2.27
CA HIS A 17 3.63 2.71 -1.90
C HIS A 17 3.46 1.25 -2.37
N GLY A 18 2.56 0.52 -1.71
CA GLY A 18 2.17 -0.84 -2.09
C GLY A 18 3.13 -1.95 -1.63
N LYS A 19 4.28 -1.64 -1.04
CA LYS A 19 5.31 -2.62 -0.60
C LYS A 19 4.72 -3.77 0.20
N THR A 20 4.11 -3.48 1.34
CA THR A 20 3.59 -4.49 2.30
C THR A 20 2.57 -5.42 1.65
N THR A 21 1.62 -4.86 0.90
CA THR A 21 0.58 -5.63 0.22
C THR A 21 1.18 -6.54 -0.86
N THR A 22 2.05 -6.00 -1.71
CA THR A 22 2.71 -6.78 -2.79
C THR A 22 3.60 -7.87 -2.21
N THR A 23 4.37 -7.57 -1.14
CA THR A 23 5.20 -8.56 -0.44
C THR A 23 4.34 -9.68 0.15
N GLY A 24 3.20 -9.33 0.76
CA GLY A 24 2.24 -10.29 1.28
C GLY A 24 1.65 -11.20 0.20
N MET A 25 1.21 -10.61 -0.92
CA MET A 25 0.68 -11.34 -2.09
C MET A 25 1.72 -12.29 -2.67
N LEU A 26 2.93 -11.82 -2.92
CA LEU A 26 4.03 -12.63 -3.47
C LEU A 26 4.38 -13.79 -2.52
N THR A 27 4.50 -13.50 -1.23
CA THR A 27 4.77 -14.54 -0.21
C THR A 27 3.67 -15.59 -0.20
N TRP A 28 2.39 -15.18 -0.26
CA TRP A 28 1.26 -16.08 -0.28
C TRP A 28 1.20 -16.95 -1.54
N ILE A 29 1.49 -16.37 -2.71
CA ILE A 29 1.58 -17.14 -3.96
C ILE A 29 2.63 -18.25 -3.84
N LEU A 30 3.84 -17.92 -3.36
CA LEU A 30 4.91 -18.91 -3.20
C LEU A 30 4.52 -19.99 -2.16
N GLU A 31 3.87 -19.62 -1.06
CA GLU A 31 3.40 -20.55 -0.02
C GLU A 31 2.37 -21.53 -0.57
N GLN A 32 1.35 -21.04 -1.28
CA GLN A 32 0.28 -21.87 -1.85
C GLN A 32 0.80 -22.83 -2.93
N ASN A 33 1.95 -22.53 -3.53
CA ASN A 33 2.62 -23.39 -4.51
C ASN A 33 3.68 -24.31 -3.86
N GLY A 34 3.66 -24.46 -2.54
CA GLY A 34 4.52 -25.39 -1.80
C GLY A 34 5.98 -24.97 -1.65
N LEU A 35 6.31 -23.72 -2.04
CA LEU A 35 7.69 -23.23 -2.00
C LEU A 35 8.15 -22.79 -0.60
N GLN A 36 7.25 -22.70 0.37
CA GLN A 36 7.54 -22.42 1.80
C GLN A 36 8.61 -21.33 2.02
N PRO A 37 8.44 -20.11 1.46
CA PRO A 37 9.46 -19.07 1.49
C PRO A 37 9.76 -18.57 2.90
N GLY A 38 10.97 -18.09 3.13
CA GLY A 38 11.22 -17.12 4.19
C GLY A 38 10.64 -15.77 3.81
N PHE A 39 10.32 -14.93 4.81
CA PHE A 39 9.85 -13.59 4.51
C PHE A 39 10.11 -12.60 5.64
N LEU A 40 10.16 -11.31 5.27
CA LEU A 40 10.10 -10.15 6.15
C LEU A 40 9.16 -9.12 5.53
N ILE A 41 8.04 -8.86 6.20
CA ILE A 41 6.97 -7.95 5.78
C ILE A 41 6.82 -6.85 6.82
N GLY A 42 6.65 -5.60 6.41
CA GLY A 42 6.53 -4.42 7.29
C GLY A 42 5.23 -4.34 8.10
N GLY A 43 4.38 -5.36 8.04
CA GLY A 43 3.13 -5.47 8.80
C GLY A 43 2.82 -6.91 9.16
N ILE A 44 1.74 -7.13 9.90
CA ILE A 44 1.25 -8.49 10.19
C ILE A 44 0.50 -8.98 8.96
N ALA A 45 1.09 -9.93 8.23
CA ALA A 45 0.47 -10.53 7.05
C ALA A 45 -0.77 -11.34 7.44
N GLY A 46 -1.92 -11.04 6.83
CA GLY A 46 -3.21 -11.62 7.20
C GLY A 46 -3.24 -13.14 7.14
N ASN A 47 -2.68 -13.74 6.09
CA ASN A 47 -2.64 -15.19 5.94
C ASN A 47 -1.67 -15.92 6.89
N PHE A 48 -0.69 -15.22 7.45
CA PHE A 48 0.35 -15.83 8.28
C PHE A 48 0.24 -15.49 9.77
N GLY A 49 -0.40 -14.37 10.11
CA GLY A 49 -0.50 -13.87 11.50
C GLY A 49 0.81 -13.36 12.09
N ILE A 50 1.91 -13.34 11.32
CA ILE A 50 3.25 -12.92 11.70
C ILE A 50 3.88 -12.05 10.63
N SER A 51 4.90 -11.26 10.99
CA SER A 51 5.61 -10.36 10.07
C SER A 51 6.90 -10.98 9.47
N ALA A 52 7.42 -12.05 10.05
CA ALA A 52 8.67 -12.65 9.60
C ALA A 52 8.74 -14.15 9.87
N ARG A 53 9.41 -14.87 8.97
CA ARG A 53 9.67 -16.31 9.06
C ARG A 53 10.92 -16.67 8.27
N LEU A 54 11.72 -17.64 8.75
CA LEU A 54 12.92 -18.11 8.03
C LEU A 54 12.61 -18.92 6.76
N GLY A 55 11.47 -19.60 6.74
CA GLY A 55 11.11 -20.51 5.65
C GLY A 55 11.92 -21.79 5.62
N LYS A 56 11.57 -22.70 4.67
CA LYS A 56 12.23 -24.01 4.52
C LYS A 56 12.85 -24.21 3.15
N SER A 57 12.75 -23.21 2.26
CA SER A 57 13.25 -23.26 0.89
C SER A 57 14.31 -22.17 0.62
N PRO A 58 14.96 -22.17 -0.55
CA PRO A 58 15.91 -21.13 -0.89
C PRO A 58 15.26 -19.76 -1.17
N TYR A 59 13.94 -19.67 -1.29
CA TYR A 59 13.25 -18.42 -1.55
C TYR A 59 13.10 -17.56 -0.29
N PHE A 60 13.34 -16.24 -0.43
CA PHE A 60 13.12 -15.27 0.63
C PHE A 60 12.47 -14.00 0.07
N VAL A 61 11.27 -13.70 0.52
CA VAL A 61 10.54 -12.48 0.11
C VAL A 61 10.77 -11.39 1.14
N ILE A 62 11.20 -10.22 0.71
CA ILE A 62 11.53 -9.13 1.63
C ILE A 62 10.94 -7.80 1.17
N GLU A 63 10.30 -7.10 2.10
CA GLU A 63 9.93 -5.71 1.92
C GLU A 63 11.18 -4.83 1.98
N ALA A 64 11.41 -4.06 0.92
CA ALA A 64 12.64 -3.32 0.70
C ALA A 64 12.39 -1.80 0.85
N ASP A 65 12.61 -1.32 2.08
CA ASP A 65 12.48 0.08 2.42
C ASP A 65 13.73 0.89 2.10
N GLU A 66 13.53 2.16 1.73
CA GLU A 66 14.54 3.17 1.44
C GLU A 66 15.21 3.76 2.69
N TYR A 67 14.73 3.49 3.90
CA TYR A 67 15.35 3.96 5.14
C TYR A 67 16.79 3.52 5.32
N ASP A 68 17.59 4.35 6.00
CA ASP A 68 18.98 4.04 6.33
C ASP A 68 19.12 2.78 7.20
N THR A 69 20.25 2.11 7.07
CA THR A 69 20.50 0.80 7.68
C THR A 69 20.74 0.91 9.18
N ALA A 70 21.66 1.82 9.59
CA ALA A 70 22.08 1.98 10.96
C ALA A 70 22.76 3.36 11.15
N PHE A 71 23.01 3.72 12.40
CA PHE A 71 23.69 4.98 12.76
C PHE A 71 25.02 5.20 12.01
N PHE A 72 25.78 4.16 11.78
CA PHE A 72 27.08 4.21 11.10
C PHE A 72 27.02 3.84 9.61
N ASP A 73 25.88 3.38 9.10
CA ASP A 73 25.65 3.12 7.67
C ASP A 73 24.37 3.83 7.21
N LYS A 74 24.56 4.97 6.57
CA LYS A 74 23.49 5.84 6.08
C LYS A 74 22.94 5.44 4.72
N ARG A 75 23.41 4.32 4.14
CA ARG A 75 22.82 3.76 2.93
C ARG A 75 21.47 3.12 3.25
N SER A 76 20.57 3.17 2.31
CA SER A 76 19.27 2.50 2.43
C SER A 76 19.45 0.99 2.64
N LYS A 77 18.62 0.39 3.51
CA LYS A 77 18.70 -1.03 3.90
C LYS A 77 18.74 -1.97 2.69
N PHE A 78 17.95 -1.66 1.69
CA PHE A 78 17.77 -2.52 0.52
C PHE A 78 19.04 -2.74 -0.32
N VAL A 79 20.06 -1.88 -0.22
CA VAL A 79 21.33 -2.11 -0.93
C VAL A 79 22.10 -3.34 -0.42
N HIS A 80 21.73 -3.83 0.76
CA HIS A 80 22.30 -5.02 1.38
C HIS A 80 21.56 -6.32 1.02
N TYR A 81 20.42 -6.26 0.32
CA TYR A 81 19.58 -7.44 0.10
C TYR A 81 20.03 -8.28 -1.09
N ASN A 82 20.72 -7.68 -2.08
CA ASN A 82 21.19 -8.33 -3.31
C ASN A 82 20.10 -9.21 -3.97
N PRO A 83 18.94 -8.64 -4.28
CA PRO A 83 17.82 -9.45 -4.77
C PRO A 83 18.11 -10.00 -6.17
N ARG A 84 17.61 -11.22 -6.42
CA ARG A 84 17.57 -11.82 -7.76
C ARG A 84 16.30 -11.43 -8.52
N THR A 85 15.21 -11.17 -7.78
CA THR A 85 13.98 -10.61 -8.33
C THR A 85 13.68 -9.32 -7.59
N LEU A 86 13.56 -8.20 -8.30
CA LEU A 86 13.25 -6.90 -7.73
C LEU A 86 11.96 -6.36 -8.33
N ILE A 87 11.00 -6.04 -7.48
CA ILE A 87 9.83 -5.23 -7.83
C ILE A 87 10.11 -3.80 -7.42
N ILE A 88 9.87 -2.84 -8.33
CA ILE A 88 9.81 -1.41 -8.03
C ILE A 88 8.41 -0.92 -8.42
N ASN A 89 7.52 -0.79 -7.43
CA ASN A 89 6.14 -0.39 -7.67
C ASN A 89 6.02 1.04 -8.19
N ASN A 90 6.71 1.95 -7.53
CA ASN A 90 6.70 3.41 -7.80
C ASN A 90 7.85 4.07 -7.04
N ILE A 91 8.20 5.29 -7.42
CA ILE A 91 9.13 6.14 -6.68
C ILE A 91 8.52 7.53 -6.58
N GLY A 92 8.08 7.91 -5.38
CA GLY A 92 7.55 9.22 -5.05
C GLY A 92 8.41 9.92 -4.01
N PHE A 93 8.15 11.22 -3.80
CA PHE A 93 8.81 11.96 -2.73
C PHE A 93 8.08 11.72 -1.41
N ASP A 94 8.70 10.95 -0.53
CA ASP A 94 8.30 10.74 0.86
C ASP A 94 9.56 10.77 1.74
N HIS A 95 9.40 10.62 3.06
CA HIS A 95 10.51 10.63 4.00
C HIS A 95 11.37 11.90 3.92
N ALA A 96 10.71 13.08 3.87
CA ALA A 96 11.35 14.39 3.81
C ALA A 96 12.24 14.69 5.04
N ASP A 97 12.19 13.86 6.08
CA ASP A 97 13.07 13.90 7.23
C ASP A 97 14.47 13.33 6.98
N ILE A 98 14.64 12.53 5.91
CA ILE A 98 15.92 11.89 5.54
C ILE A 98 16.35 12.15 4.09
N PHE A 99 15.46 12.61 3.23
CA PHE A 99 15.75 12.92 1.83
C PHE A 99 15.37 14.36 1.48
N ASP A 100 16.29 15.10 0.88
CA ASP A 100 16.10 16.49 0.49
C ASP A 100 15.13 16.63 -0.71
N ASP A 101 15.20 15.68 -1.65
CA ASP A 101 14.43 15.71 -2.89
C ASP A 101 14.19 14.29 -3.49
N LEU A 102 13.35 14.21 -4.50
CA LEU A 102 13.09 12.97 -5.24
C LEU A 102 14.36 12.37 -5.85
N LYS A 103 15.32 13.20 -6.28
CA LYS A 103 16.59 12.72 -6.87
C LYS A 103 17.46 12.01 -5.83
N ALA A 104 17.40 12.44 -4.57
CA ALA A 104 18.09 11.75 -3.48
C ALA A 104 17.52 10.32 -3.29
N ILE A 105 16.18 10.15 -3.35
CA ILE A 105 15.52 8.86 -3.30
C ILE A 105 15.90 8.02 -4.53
N GLN A 106 15.81 8.58 -5.75
CA GLN A 106 16.17 7.90 -6.99
C GLN A 106 17.61 7.37 -6.96
N ARG A 107 18.56 8.13 -6.39
CA ARG A 107 19.95 7.66 -6.20
C ARG A 107 20.03 6.42 -5.33
N GLN A 108 19.26 6.34 -4.24
CA GLN A 108 19.23 5.15 -3.39
C GLN A 108 18.66 3.93 -4.14
N PHE A 109 17.55 4.10 -4.86
CA PHE A 109 17.00 3.05 -5.70
C PHE A 109 17.99 2.61 -6.78
N HIS A 110 18.72 3.54 -7.41
CA HIS A 110 19.78 3.20 -8.37
C HIS A 110 20.90 2.40 -7.70
N HIS A 111 21.28 2.69 -6.46
CA HIS A 111 22.26 1.87 -5.73
C HIS A 111 21.77 0.43 -5.55
N MET A 112 20.46 0.22 -5.25
CA MET A 112 19.88 -1.12 -5.17
C MET A 112 19.86 -1.81 -6.55
N ILE A 113 19.45 -1.12 -7.62
CA ILE A 113 19.44 -1.64 -8.99
C ILE A 113 20.81 -2.21 -9.37
N ARG A 114 21.90 -1.54 -9.01
CA ARG A 114 23.27 -2.00 -9.26
C ARG A 114 23.67 -3.28 -8.53
N THR A 115 22.91 -3.70 -7.51
CA THR A 115 23.18 -4.95 -6.78
C THR A 115 22.51 -6.18 -7.42
N ILE A 116 21.63 -5.97 -8.41
CA ILE A 116 20.94 -7.06 -9.09
C ILE A 116 21.93 -7.80 -10.00
N PRO A 117 22.04 -9.13 -9.89
CA PRO A 117 22.92 -9.91 -10.76
C PRO A 117 22.42 -9.91 -12.22
N ASN A 118 23.31 -10.19 -13.16
CA ASN A 118 22.99 -10.20 -14.60
C ASN A 118 21.92 -11.25 -14.99
N ASN A 119 21.72 -12.29 -14.17
CA ASN A 119 20.66 -13.28 -14.32
C ASN A 119 19.44 -12.98 -13.42
N GLY A 120 19.38 -11.79 -12.85
CA GLY A 120 18.24 -11.29 -12.08
C GLY A 120 17.24 -10.56 -12.98
N ARG A 121 16.11 -10.20 -12.40
CA ARG A 121 15.04 -9.48 -13.10
C ARG A 121 14.50 -8.34 -12.27
N ILE A 122 14.24 -7.22 -12.95
CA ILE A 122 13.58 -6.04 -12.38
C ILE A 122 12.20 -5.95 -13.02
N LEU A 123 11.17 -5.80 -12.18
CA LEU A 123 9.78 -5.62 -12.58
C LEU A 123 9.34 -4.22 -12.19
N SER A 124 8.79 -3.45 -13.13
CA SER A 124 8.26 -2.11 -12.88
C SER A 124 7.09 -1.79 -13.81
N PHE A 125 6.26 -0.82 -13.42
CA PHE A 125 5.25 -0.32 -14.33
C PHE A 125 5.88 0.59 -15.38
N ALA A 126 5.45 0.42 -16.65
CA ALA A 126 5.97 1.20 -17.77
C ALA A 126 5.67 2.70 -17.65
N ASN A 127 4.54 3.05 -17.00
CA ASN A 127 4.05 4.41 -16.85
C ASN A 127 4.56 5.12 -15.57
N GLU A 128 5.44 4.51 -14.79
CA GLU A 128 6.04 5.14 -13.60
C GLU A 128 7.30 5.92 -14.00
N GLU A 129 7.14 7.19 -14.36
CA GLU A 129 8.21 8.04 -14.90
C GLU A 129 9.45 8.09 -13.99
N SER A 130 9.26 8.27 -12.67
CA SER A 130 10.36 8.32 -11.72
C SER A 130 11.17 7.02 -11.68
N VAL A 131 10.50 5.86 -11.88
CA VAL A 131 11.17 4.55 -11.97
C VAL A 131 11.96 4.47 -13.28
N GLN A 132 11.35 4.88 -14.41
CA GLN A 132 12.03 4.88 -15.71
C GLN A 132 13.27 5.78 -15.71
N GLN A 133 13.17 6.99 -15.14
CA GLN A 133 14.32 7.88 -14.94
C GLN A 133 15.42 7.22 -14.10
N THR A 134 15.06 6.47 -13.06
CA THR A 134 16.02 5.78 -12.19
C THR A 134 16.71 4.63 -12.92
N LEU A 135 15.98 3.84 -13.70
CA LEU A 135 16.52 2.76 -14.52
C LEU A 135 17.47 3.32 -15.62
N ALA A 136 17.12 4.48 -16.18
CA ALA A 136 17.97 5.17 -17.17
C ALA A 136 19.31 5.68 -16.61
N MET A 137 19.46 5.81 -15.29
CA MET A 137 20.75 6.11 -14.65
C MET A 137 21.78 4.98 -14.84
N GLY A 138 21.31 3.77 -15.18
CA GLY A 138 22.10 2.57 -15.47
C GLY A 138 21.46 1.32 -14.91
N CYS A 139 21.14 0.38 -15.77
CA CYS A 139 20.60 -0.93 -15.43
C CYS A 139 21.28 -1.99 -16.30
N TRP A 140 21.77 -3.06 -15.67
CA TRP A 140 22.53 -4.14 -16.32
C TRP A 140 21.83 -5.49 -16.26
N SER A 141 20.64 -5.52 -15.63
CA SER A 141 19.81 -6.71 -15.51
C SER A 141 18.59 -6.58 -16.40
N GLU A 142 17.93 -7.68 -16.69
CA GLU A 142 16.70 -7.69 -17.47
C GLU A 142 15.61 -6.88 -16.78
N CYS A 143 15.03 -5.91 -17.50
CA CYS A 143 13.86 -5.14 -17.06
C CYS A 143 12.62 -5.66 -17.77
N GLN A 144 11.62 -6.05 -17.02
CA GLN A 144 10.32 -6.46 -17.52
C GLN A 144 9.26 -5.43 -17.10
N TYR A 145 8.56 -4.89 -18.07
CA TYR A 145 7.58 -3.84 -17.83
C TYR A 145 6.16 -4.40 -17.75
N VAL A 146 5.40 -3.82 -16.85
CA VAL A 146 4.01 -4.16 -16.55
C VAL A 146 3.12 -2.96 -16.88
N GLY A 147 1.94 -3.20 -17.42
CA GLY A 147 0.97 -2.15 -17.77
C GLY A 147 0.38 -2.31 -19.16
N CYS A 148 -0.45 -1.38 -19.58
CA CYS A 148 -1.08 -1.39 -20.89
C CYS A 148 -0.01 -1.46 -22.00
N ASP A 149 -0.27 -2.28 -23.03
CA ASP A 149 0.64 -2.50 -24.16
C ASP A 149 2.02 -3.10 -23.78
N GLN A 150 2.14 -3.67 -22.59
CA GLN A 150 3.32 -4.37 -22.13
C GLN A 150 3.14 -5.89 -22.16
N GLU A 151 4.25 -6.62 -21.90
CA GLU A 151 4.21 -8.09 -21.82
C GLU A 151 3.20 -8.59 -20.76
N TRP A 152 3.08 -7.84 -19.65
CA TRP A 152 2.16 -8.11 -18.56
C TRP A 152 1.13 -6.98 -18.44
N TYR A 153 -0.15 -7.30 -18.49
CA TYR A 153 -1.20 -6.34 -18.16
C TYR A 153 -2.42 -7.03 -17.56
N ALA A 154 -3.29 -6.24 -16.94
CA ALA A 154 -4.54 -6.71 -16.37
C ALA A 154 -5.70 -5.85 -16.84
N GLU A 155 -6.84 -6.48 -17.06
CA GLU A 155 -8.10 -5.82 -17.40
C GLU A 155 -9.16 -6.09 -16.34
N ARG A 156 -9.84 -5.04 -15.91
CA ARG A 156 -10.93 -5.13 -14.93
C ARG A 156 -12.09 -5.91 -15.52
N ILE A 157 -12.59 -6.90 -14.80
CA ILE A 157 -13.87 -7.55 -15.07
C ILE A 157 -14.95 -6.86 -14.23
N LYS A 158 -14.67 -6.58 -12.94
CA LYS A 158 -15.52 -5.75 -12.08
C LYS A 158 -14.89 -4.38 -11.83
N HIS A 159 -15.74 -3.37 -11.71
CA HIS A 159 -15.33 -1.97 -11.53
C HIS A 159 -14.45 -1.78 -10.30
N ASP A 160 -14.76 -2.45 -9.19
CA ASP A 160 -14.04 -2.40 -7.93
C ASP A 160 -12.73 -3.24 -7.92
N CYS A 161 -12.38 -3.87 -9.06
CA CYS A 161 -11.22 -4.73 -9.23
C CYS A 161 -11.22 -6.02 -8.37
N THR A 162 -12.38 -6.44 -7.83
CA THR A 162 -12.49 -7.76 -7.17
C THR A 162 -12.41 -8.92 -8.15
N GLU A 163 -12.58 -8.65 -9.44
CA GLU A 163 -12.37 -9.58 -10.53
C GLU A 163 -11.62 -8.90 -11.67
N PHE A 164 -10.54 -9.53 -12.14
CA PHE A 164 -9.76 -9.03 -13.26
C PHE A 164 -9.10 -10.17 -14.05
N ALA A 165 -8.90 -9.95 -15.34
CA ALA A 165 -8.17 -10.84 -16.22
C ALA A 165 -6.69 -10.49 -16.25
N VAL A 166 -5.83 -11.50 -16.28
CA VAL A 166 -4.37 -11.37 -16.41
C VAL A 166 -3.96 -11.79 -17.80
N PHE A 167 -3.21 -10.94 -18.46
CA PHE A 167 -2.65 -11.14 -19.78
C PHE A 167 -1.13 -11.22 -19.72
N HIS A 168 -0.56 -12.12 -20.51
CA HIS A 168 0.87 -12.27 -20.70
C HIS A 168 1.16 -12.49 -22.19
N GLN A 169 2.06 -11.69 -22.75
CA GLN A 169 2.43 -11.74 -24.18
C GLN A 169 1.23 -11.60 -25.13
N GLY A 170 0.26 -10.77 -24.76
CA GLY A 170 -0.95 -10.49 -25.54
C GLY A 170 -2.08 -11.53 -25.38
N GLU A 171 -1.86 -12.64 -24.67
CA GLU A 171 -2.86 -13.67 -24.44
C GLU A 171 -3.44 -13.58 -23.02
N LYS A 172 -4.78 -13.75 -22.91
CA LYS A 172 -5.44 -13.92 -21.62
C LYS A 172 -5.09 -15.28 -21.05
N VAL A 173 -4.36 -15.31 -19.92
CA VAL A 173 -3.89 -16.54 -19.30
C VAL A 173 -4.80 -17.02 -18.19
N ALA A 174 -5.27 -16.11 -17.33
CA ALA A 174 -6.05 -16.46 -16.15
C ALA A 174 -6.93 -15.30 -15.67
N GLU A 175 -7.76 -15.57 -14.67
CA GLU A 175 -8.54 -14.57 -13.95
C GLU A 175 -8.26 -14.65 -12.44
N VAL A 176 -8.24 -13.51 -11.81
CA VAL A 176 -8.20 -13.38 -10.35
C VAL A 176 -9.60 -12.99 -9.86
N HIS A 177 -10.09 -13.73 -8.86
CA HIS A 177 -11.33 -13.44 -8.13
C HIS A 177 -10.98 -13.41 -6.64
N TRP A 178 -11.07 -12.26 -6.01
CA TRP A 178 -10.67 -12.05 -4.62
C TRP A 178 -11.59 -11.04 -3.89
N ASN A 179 -11.33 -10.80 -2.60
CA ASN A 179 -12.10 -9.83 -1.82
C ASN A 179 -11.38 -8.48 -1.64
N ILE A 180 -10.29 -8.26 -2.38
CA ILE A 180 -9.51 -7.03 -2.31
C ILE A 180 -10.03 -6.05 -3.36
N VAL A 181 -10.19 -4.79 -2.97
CA VAL A 181 -10.75 -3.76 -3.87
C VAL A 181 -9.67 -2.77 -4.31
N GLY A 182 -9.92 -2.12 -5.45
CA GLY A 182 -9.15 -1.00 -5.95
C GLY A 182 -8.07 -1.36 -6.97
N GLU A 183 -7.91 -0.48 -7.94
CA GLU A 183 -6.94 -0.63 -9.03
C GLU A 183 -5.50 -0.77 -8.53
N HIS A 184 -5.13 -0.01 -7.49
CA HIS A 184 -3.80 -0.12 -6.91
C HIS A 184 -3.50 -1.54 -6.38
N ASN A 185 -4.50 -2.25 -5.85
CA ASN A 185 -4.35 -3.64 -5.42
C ASN A 185 -4.30 -4.61 -6.61
N MET A 186 -5.10 -4.38 -7.66
CA MET A 186 -4.98 -5.13 -8.92
C MET A 186 -3.56 -5.00 -9.50
N ARG A 187 -2.99 -3.79 -9.51
CA ARG A 187 -1.60 -3.54 -9.92
C ARG A 187 -0.61 -4.29 -9.04
N ASN A 188 -0.75 -4.21 -7.70
CA ASN A 188 0.07 -4.96 -6.75
C ASN A 188 0.01 -6.48 -7.00
N GLY A 189 -1.19 -7.01 -7.27
CA GLY A 189 -1.41 -8.42 -7.59
C GLY A 189 -0.71 -8.84 -8.87
N LEU A 190 -0.81 -8.03 -9.93
CA LEU A 190 -0.15 -8.30 -11.21
C LEU A 190 1.38 -8.34 -11.06
N MET A 191 1.97 -7.41 -10.29
CA MET A 191 3.41 -7.42 -9.98
C MET A 191 3.82 -8.65 -9.19
N ALA A 192 3.02 -9.07 -8.21
CA ALA A 192 3.28 -10.27 -7.43
C ALA A 192 3.20 -11.55 -8.30
N ILE A 193 2.23 -11.62 -9.23
CA ILE A 193 2.11 -12.72 -10.20
C ILE A 193 3.34 -12.79 -11.10
N ALA A 194 3.76 -11.66 -11.70
CA ALA A 194 4.92 -11.60 -12.57
C ALA A 194 6.23 -11.97 -11.84
N ALA A 195 6.39 -11.54 -10.59
CA ALA A 195 7.56 -11.91 -9.76
C ALA A 195 7.54 -13.40 -9.38
N ALA A 196 6.39 -13.94 -9.06
CA ALA A 196 6.23 -15.38 -8.76
C ALA A 196 6.50 -16.24 -10.01
N HIS A 197 6.11 -15.76 -11.18
CA HIS A 197 6.42 -16.41 -12.45
C HIS A 197 7.94 -16.46 -12.71
N HIS A 198 8.67 -15.39 -12.44
CA HIS A 198 10.13 -15.42 -12.51
C HIS A 198 10.75 -16.42 -11.51
N ALA A 199 10.10 -16.67 -10.37
CA ALA A 199 10.51 -17.70 -9.40
C ALA A 199 10.06 -19.12 -9.76
N GLY A 200 9.40 -19.33 -10.92
CA GLY A 200 9.01 -20.62 -11.45
C GLY A 200 7.57 -21.07 -11.14
N VAL A 201 6.73 -20.20 -10.63
CA VAL A 201 5.29 -20.48 -10.44
C VAL A 201 4.54 -20.20 -11.75
N SER A 202 3.64 -21.10 -12.17
CA SER A 202 2.79 -20.81 -13.34
C SER A 202 1.81 -19.66 -13.06
N ILE A 203 1.42 -18.94 -14.11
CA ILE A 203 0.54 -17.77 -13.99
C ILE A 203 -0.81 -18.17 -13.41
N GLU A 204 -1.37 -19.29 -13.88
CA GLU A 204 -2.65 -19.84 -13.42
C GLU A 204 -2.61 -20.17 -11.93
N ASN A 205 -1.54 -20.80 -11.47
CA ASN A 205 -1.37 -21.14 -10.06
C ASN A 205 -1.18 -19.88 -9.19
N ALA A 206 -0.45 -18.89 -9.69
CA ALA A 206 -0.29 -17.61 -9.00
C ALA A 206 -1.63 -16.88 -8.86
N CYS A 207 -2.44 -16.82 -9.92
CA CYS A 207 -3.79 -16.25 -9.90
C CYS A 207 -4.72 -17.02 -8.96
N ALA A 208 -4.69 -18.36 -8.99
CA ALA A 208 -5.50 -19.21 -8.11
C ALA A 208 -5.16 -18.99 -6.63
N ALA A 209 -3.88 -18.80 -6.29
CA ALA A 209 -3.44 -18.54 -4.93
C ALA A 209 -4.02 -17.23 -4.37
N LEU A 210 -4.16 -16.19 -5.20
CA LEU A 210 -4.67 -14.90 -4.77
C LEU A 210 -6.16 -14.91 -4.36
N ARG A 211 -6.94 -15.94 -4.75
CA ARG A 211 -8.35 -16.09 -4.32
C ARG A 211 -8.51 -16.16 -2.80
N THR A 212 -7.52 -16.67 -2.11
CA THR A 212 -7.52 -16.85 -0.65
C THR A 212 -6.58 -15.88 0.06
N PHE A 213 -6.09 -14.87 -0.65
CA PHE A 213 -5.22 -13.86 -0.06
C PHE A 213 -6.00 -12.97 0.90
N ILE A 214 -5.43 -12.78 2.10
CA ILE A 214 -5.92 -11.86 3.14
C ILE A 214 -4.86 -10.78 3.30
N ASN A 215 -5.25 -9.54 3.07
CA ASN A 215 -4.33 -8.40 3.16
C ASN A 215 -3.76 -8.23 4.58
N ALA A 216 -2.68 -7.50 4.68
CA ALA A 216 -2.16 -7.09 5.98
C ALA A 216 -3.21 -6.26 6.73
N LYS A 217 -3.16 -6.30 8.05
CA LYS A 217 -4.01 -5.45 8.89
C LYS A 217 -3.85 -3.98 8.49
N ARG A 218 -4.92 -3.21 8.69
CA ARG A 218 -4.96 -1.78 8.39
C ARG A 218 -4.76 -1.45 6.91
N ARG A 219 -5.33 -2.27 6.02
CA ARG A 219 -5.41 -2.03 4.57
C ARG A 219 -6.88 -2.18 4.15
N LEU A 220 -7.66 -1.09 4.33
CA LEU A 220 -9.12 -1.03 4.19
C LEU A 220 -9.80 -2.15 5.03
N GLU A 221 -9.27 -2.38 6.24
CA GLU A 221 -9.73 -3.42 7.16
C GLU A 221 -11.07 -3.02 7.77
N VAL A 222 -12.09 -3.88 7.65
CA VAL A 222 -13.38 -3.67 8.32
C VAL A 222 -13.20 -3.94 9.81
N LYS A 223 -13.43 -2.92 10.66
CA LYS A 223 -13.36 -3.02 12.12
C LYS A 223 -14.68 -3.42 12.74
N GLY A 224 -15.78 -3.11 12.08
CA GLY A 224 -17.13 -3.47 12.51
C GLY A 224 -18.22 -2.76 11.72
N ASN A 225 -19.45 -3.24 11.90
CA ASN A 225 -20.66 -2.58 11.42
C ASN A 225 -21.63 -2.42 12.59
N VAL A 226 -22.05 -1.20 12.83
CA VAL A 226 -22.99 -0.86 13.90
C VAL A 226 -24.14 -0.04 13.30
N GLN A 227 -25.36 -0.53 13.42
CA GLN A 227 -26.58 0.14 12.92
C GLN A 227 -26.52 0.51 11.42
N GLY A 228 -25.89 -0.34 10.62
CA GLY A 228 -25.71 -0.11 9.19
C GLY A 228 -24.55 0.82 8.85
N VAL A 229 -23.82 1.35 9.84
CA VAL A 229 -22.58 2.14 9.62
C VAL A 229 -21.37 1.21 9.68
N THR A 230 -20.57 1.19 8.62
CA THR A 230 -19.35 0.37 8.56
C THR A 230 -18.13 1.22 8.85
N VAL A 231 -17.28 0.76 9.79
CA VAL A 231 -16.02 1.42 10.17
C VAL A 231 -14.85 0.65 9.60
N TYR A 232 -13.97 1.37 8.87
CA TYR A 232 -12.75 0.84 8.26
C TYR A 232 -11.49 1.43 8.91
N ASP A 233 -10.42 0.66 8.92
CA ASP A 233 -9.06 1.08 9.31
C ASP A 233 -8.12 1.00 8.11
N ASP A 234 -7.44 2.10 7.78
CA ASP A 234 -6.45 2.13 6.73
C ASP A 234 -5.17 2.85 7.17
N PHE A 235 -4.04 2.38 6.70
CA PHE A 235 -2.74 2.96 7.02
C PHE A 235 -2.37 4.15 6.14
N ALA A 236 -3.21 4.49 5.15
CA ALA A 236 -2.98 5.60 4.24
C ALA A 236 -2.69 6.91 5.00
N HIS A 237 -1.59 7.54 4.66
CA HIS A 237 -1.11 8.76 5.29
C HIS A 237 -0.40 9.71 4.30
N HIS A 238 -0.15 9.26 3.07
CA HIS A 238 0.33 10.08 1.96
C HIS A 238 -0.84 10.42 1.02
N PRO A 239 -0.91 11.62 0.40
CA PRO A 239 -2.03 12.01 -0.47
C PRO A 239 -2.37 10.97 -1.55
N THR A 240 -1.36 10.40 -2.19
CA THR A 240 -1.55 9.33 -3.20
C THR A 240 -2.24 8.09 -2.62
N GLU A 241 -1.87 7.66 -1.40
CA GLU A 241 -2.51 6.51 -0.73
C GLU A 241 -3.94 6.85 -0.31
N ILE A 242 -4.15 8.05 0.26
CA ILE A 242 -5.48 8.55 0.67
C ILE A 242 -6.43 8.52 -0.54
N GLN A 243 -6.00 9.08 -1.67
CA GLN A 243 -6.77 9.11 -2.91
C GLN A 243 -7.07 7.69 -3.42
N ALA A 244 -6.06 6.81 -3.43
CA ALA A 244 -6.21 5.43 -3.90
C ALA A 244 -7.19 4.63 -3.03
N THR A 245 -7.10 4.74 -1.70
CA THR A 245 -7.99 4.06 -0.76
C THR A 245 -9.43 4.59 -0.85
N LEU A 246 -9.62 5.91 -0.93
CA LEU A 246 -10.94 6.51 -1.13
C LEU A 246 -11.55 6.12 -2.47
N THR A 247 -10.76 6.09 -3.54
CA THR A 247 -11.23 5.62 -4.85
C THR A 247 -11.67 4.16 -4.79
N ALA A 248 -10.88 3.29 -4.17
CA ALA A 248 -11.21 1.88 -4.02
C ALA A 248 -12.48 1.66 -3.18
N LEU A 249 -12.66 2.42 -2.10
CA LEU A 249 -13.89 2.35 -1.31
C LEU A 249 -15.09 2.87 -2.09
N ARG A 250 -14.94 3.97 -2.83
CA ARG A 250 -16.00 4.54 -3.69
C ARG A 250 -16.41 3.56 -4.80
N ASP A 251 -15.46 2.88 -5.44
CA ASP A 251 -15.73 1.87 -6.47
C ASP A 251 -16.49 0.66 -5.88
N LYS A 252 -16.23 0.33 -4.60
CA LYS A 252 -16.92 -0.75 -3.89
C LYS A 252 -18.35 -0.40 -3.50
N VAL A 253 -18.56 0.80 -2.92
CA VAL A 253 -19.87 1.17 -2.33
C VAL A 253 -20.77 1.90 -3.34
N GLY A 254 -20.23 2.35 -4.46
CA GLY A 254 -21.00 3.10 -5.49
C GLY A 254 -21.21 4.57 -5.10
N GLN A 255 -22.10 5.25 -5.83
CA GLN A 255 -22.34 6.69 -5.67
C GLN A 255 -23.46 7.02 -4.66
N ASN A 256 -24.24 6.02 -4.23
CA ASN A 256 -25.43 6.22 -3.39
C ASN A 256 -25.11 6.15 -1.89
N GLU A 257 -24.04 5.50 -1.49
CA GLU A 257 -23.62 5.38 -0.09
C GLU A 257 -22.55 6.42 0.22
N ARG A 258 -22.63 7.02 1.42
CA ARG A 258 -21.69 8.08 1.80
C ARG A 258 -20.39 7.51 2.37
N ILE A 259 -19.28 8.18 2.07
CA ILE A 259 -17.98 7.94 2.68
C ILE A 259 -17.63 9.14 3.57
N LEU A 260 -17.47 8.89 4.86
CA LEU A 260 -16.97 9.83 5.86
C LEU A 260 -15.48 9.56 6.03
N ALA A 261 -14.62 10.41 5.45
CA ALA A 261 -13.17 10.29 5.55
C ALA A 261 -12.67 10.91 6.86
N VAL A 262 -11.98 10.13 7.66
CA VAL A 262 -11.39 10.53 8.94
C VAL A 262 -9.87 10.44 8.82
N LEU A 263 -9.16 11.57 8.95
CA LEU A 263 -7.71 11.65 8.72
C LEU A 263 -6.97 12.20 9.94
N GLU A 264 -5.93 11.49 10.39
CA GLU A 264 -4.91 11.97 11.32
C GLU A 264 -3.61 12.26 10.55
N PRO A 265 -3.21 13.54 10.32
CA PRO A 265 -1.91 13.86 9.75
C PRO A 265 -0.81 13.61 10.79
N ARG A 266 -0.04 12.53 10.64
CA ARG A 266 0.90 12.09 11.68
C ARG A 266 2.30 11.77 11.19
N SER A 267 2.49 11.30 9.96
CA SER A 267 3.83 10.96 9.44
C SER A 267 4.77 12.16 9.48
N ASN A 268 6.09 11.93 9.50
CA ASN A 268 7.07 13.01 9.53
C ASN A 268 6.89 13.97 8.35
N THR A 269 6.69 13.44 7.14
CA THR A 269 6.43 14.24 5.94
C THR A 269 5.14 15.08 6.08
N MET A 270 4.06 14.51 6.65
CA MET A 270 2.83 15.23 6.93
C MET A 270 3.03 16.32 7.99
N LYS A 271 3.78 16.03 9.07
CA LYS A 271 4.12 17.02 10.10
C LYS A 271 4.87 18.22 9.54
N MET A 272 5.79 18.00 8.61
CA MET A 272 6.53 19.06 7.93
C MET A 272 5.67 19.89 6.97
N GLY A 273 4.43 19.46 6.68
CA GLY A 273 3.50 20.15 5.79
C GLY A 273 3.87 20.10 4.29
N VAL A 274 4.79 19.21 3.91
CA VAL A 274 5.29 19.10 2.52
C VAL A 274 4.15 18.87 1.54
N HIS A 275 3.22 17.99 1.87
CA HIS A 275 2.08 17.60 1.02
C HIS A 275 0.76 18.30 1.39
N LYS A 276 0.80 19.37 2.21
CA LYS A 276 -0.42 20.03 2.70
C LYS A 276 -1.39 20.42 1.56
N LYS A 277 -0.85 20.88 0.42
CA LYS A 277 -1.64 21.31 -0.74
C LYS A 277 -2.32 20.14 -1.46
N ASP A 278 -1.78 18.93 -1.32
CA ASP A 278 -2.23 17.74 -2.03
C ASP A 278 -3.29 16.96 -1.25
N ILE A 279 -3.49 17.27 0.05
CA ILE A 279 -4.43 16.56 0.91
C ILE A 279 -5.88 16.82 0.51
N ALA A 280 -6.26 18.08 0.27
CA ALA A 280 -7.63 18.41 -0.10
C ALA A 280 -8.07 17.74 -1.42
N PRO A 281 -7.27 17.78 -2.50
CA PRO A 281 -7.57 16.99 -3.73
C PRO A 281 -7.66 15.49 -3.48
N ALA A 282 -6.81 14.93 -2.60
CA ALA A 282 -6.82 13.51 -2.28
C ALA A 282 -8.11 13.04 -1.57
N LEU A 283 -8.81 13.96 -0.90
CA LEU A 283 -10.05 13.71 -0.17
C LEU A 283 -11.33 13.93 -1.00
N GLU A 284 -11.23 14.32 -2.27
CA GLU A 284 -12.35 14.71 -3.14
C GLU A 284 -13.47 13.65 -3.23
N LYS A 285 -13.13 12.37 -3.13
CA LYS A 285 -14.08 11.26 -3.22
C LYS A 285 -14.90 10.99 -1.94
N ALA A 286 -14.61 11.70 -0.84
CA ALA A 286 -15.38 11.63 0.38
C ALA A 286 -16.61 12.56 0.32
N ASP A 287 -17.70 12.16 0.97
CA ASP A 287 -18.93 12.98 1.09
C ASP A 287 -18.85 13.94 2.29
N ALA A 288 -18.08 13.59 3.30
CA ALA A 288 -17.72 14.45 4.41
C ALA A 288 -16.30 14.13 4.89
N VAL A 289 -15.59 15.12 5.42
CA VAL A 289 -14.20 14.99 5.87
C VAL A 289 -14.07 15.41 7.32
N PHE A 290 -13.39 14.59 8.09
CA PHE A 290 -13.06 14.82 9.50
C PHE A 290 -11.55 14.84 9.67
N LEU A 291 -11.00 15.98 10.11
CA LEU A 291 -9.56 16.20 10.24
C LEU A 291 -9.20 16.33 11.73
N PHE A 292 -8.41 15.39 12.22
CA PHE A 292 -7.91 15.49 13.59
C PHE A 292 -6.69 16.42 13.65
N GLN A 293 -6.67 17.36 14.60
CA GLN A 293 -5.55 18.27 14.85
C GLN A 293 -4.64 17.69 15.94
N PRO A 294 -3.56 16.95 15.61
CA PRO A 294 -2.64 16.50 16.65
C PRO A 294 -1.73 17.66 17.13
N ASP A 295 -1.36 17.65 18.40
CA ASP A 295 -0.44 18.63 18.98
C ASP A 295 0.96 18.63 18.32
N THR A 296 1.27 17.57 17.59
CA THR A 296 2.60 17.33 17.02
C THR A 296 2.83 18.01 15.66
N ILE A 297 1.81 18.61 15.04
CA ILE A 297 1.95 19.34 13.78
C ILE A 297 1.96 20.85 14.00
N PRO A 298 2.88 21.61 13.33
CA PRO A 298 3.02 23.06 13.53
C PRO A 298 2.02 23.89 12.72
N TRP A 299 1.16 23.26 11.91
CA TRP A 299 0.18 23.91 11.04
C TRP A 299 -1.24 23.49 11.42
N LYS A 300 -2.26 24.23 10.96
CA LYS A 300 -3.65 23.96 11.31
C LYS A 300 -4.36 23.16 10.23
N VAL A 301 -5.04 22.06 10.64
CA VAL A 301 -5.85 21.23 9.69
C VAL A 301 -7.04 22.00 9.10
N ALA A 302 -7.52 23.02 9.78
CA ALA A 302 -8.52 23.96 9.27
C ALA A 302 -8.10 24.64 7.95
N GLU A 303 -6.79 24.78 7.68
CA GLU A 303 -6.29 25.30 6.41
C GLU A 303 -6.55 24.34 5.24
N ILE A 304 -6.58 23.01 5.51
CA ILE A 304 -7.01 22.00 4.51
C ILE A 304 -8.51 22.09 4.33
N ALA A 305 -9.27 22.16 5.43
CA ALA A 305 -10.73 22.26 5.40
C ALA A 305 -11.24 23.41 4.53
N ALA A 306 -10.53 24.54 4.53
CA ALA A 306 -10.86 25.71 3.70
C ALA A 306 -10.78 25.44 2.16
N HIS A 307 -10.10 24.39 1.72
CA HIS A 307 -9.96 24.00 0.32
C HIS A 307 -10.88 22.84 -0.09
N LEU A 308 -11.66 22.29 0.84
CA LEU A 308 -12.61 21.22 0.57
C LEU A 308 -13.95 21.79 0.09
N THR A 309 -14.58 21.10 -0.85
CA THR A 309 -15.90 21.46 -1.37
C THR A 309 -17.04 20.79 -0.62
N GLN A 310 -16.77 19.63 0.01
CA GLN A 310 -17.69 18.88 0.84
C GLN A 310 -17.63 19.35 2.31
N PRO A 311 -18.63 19.03 3.14
CA PRO A 311 -18.62 19.34 4.57
C PRO A 311 -17.32 18.84 5.23
N ALA A 312 -16.68 19.74 5.98
CA ALA A 312 -15.44 19.45 6.67
C ALA A 312 -15.51 19.87 8.14
N TYR A 313 -15.00 19.03 9.01
CA TYR A 313 -15.02 19.19 10.46
C TYR A 313 -13.62 18.95 11.02
N ASP A 314 -13.26 19.65 12.08
CA ASP A 314 -11.97 19.41 12.76
C ASP A 314 -12.14 19.46 14.30
N SER A 315 -11.22 18.79 14.99
CA SER A 315 -11.11 18.83 16.45
C SER A 315 -9.70 18.42 16.87
N ASP A 316 -9.24 18.94 18.00
CA ASP A 316 -7.99 18.57 18.69
C ASP A 316 -8.24 17.64 19.90
N ASN A 317 -9.50 17.46 20.29
CA ASN A 317 -9.90 16.52 21.33
C ASN A 317 -10.48 15.25 20.72
N LEU A 318 -9.91 14.09 21.07
CA LEU A 318 -10.29 12.82 20.46
C LEU A 318 -11.74 12.39 20.82
N ASP A 319 -12.20 12.65 22.06
CA ASP A 319 -13.53 12.22 22.46
C ASP A 319 -14.61 13.11 21.81
N ASP A 320 -14.38 14.42 21.73
CA ASP A 320 -15.24 15.35 20.99
C ASP A 320 -15.26 15.01 19.51
N PHE A 321 -14.12 14.65 18.93
CA PHE A 321 -13.99 14.23 17.55
C PHE A 321 -14.78 12.97 17.23
N VAL A 322 -14.72 11.96 18.10
CA VAL A 322 -15.54 10.74 17.99
C VAL A 322 -17.04 11.04 18.06
N HIS A 323 -17.45 11.90 18.99
CA HIS A 323 -18.84 12.33 19.11
C HIS A 323 -19.34 13.07 17.87
N LEU A 324 -18.50 13.94 17.29
CA LEU A 324 -18.82 14.69 16.08
C LEU A 324 -19.03 13.75 14.88
N ILE A 325 -18.12 12.79 14.67
CA ILE A 325 -18.24 11.77 13.61
C ILE A 325 -19.50 10.92 13.81
N ALA A 326 -19.72 10.42 15.04
CA ALA A 326 -20.88 9.59 15.34
C ALA A 326 -22.20 10.36 15.18
N ALA A 327 -22.24 11.65 15.51
CA ALA A 327 -23.43 12.50 15.34
C ALA A 327 -23.79 12.68 13.86
N GLU A 328 -22.81 12.86 12.97
CA GLU A 328 -23.00 13.03 11.53
C GLU A 328 -23.36 11.71 10.80
N ALA A 329 -22.85 10.57 11.28
CA ALA A 329 -23.04 9.28 10.64
C ALA A 329 -24.52 8.84 10.57
N LYS A 330 -24.92 8.26 9.44
CA LYS A 330 -26.28 7.74 9.15
C LYS A 330 -26.19 6.27 8.74
N PRO A 331 -27.29 5.49 8.85
CA PRO A 331 -27.31 4.13 8.29
C PRO A 331 -26.85 4.13 6.82
N THR A 332 -26.10 3.11 6.43
CA THR A 332 -25.41 2.93 5.14
C THR A 332 -24.16 3.78 4.93
N ASP A 333 -23.73 4.58 5.91
CA ASP A 333 -22.46 5.30 5.80
C ASP A 333 -21.24 4.39 6.01
N HIS A 334 -20.14 4.80 5.39
CA HIS A 334 -18.82 4.16 5.50
C HIS A 334 -17.84 5.13 6.13
N ILE A 335 -17.40 4.88 7.36
CA ILE A 335 -16.40 5.68 8.06
C ILE A 335 -15.04 5.09 7.77
N LEU A 336 -14.22 5.80 7.00
CA LEU A 336 -12.85 5.40 6.65
C LEU A 336 -11.86 6.17 7.52
N VAL A 337 -11.25 5.47 8.48
CA VAL A 337 -10.22 6.04 9.35
C VAL A 337 -8.84 5.81 8.74
N MET A 338 -8.10 6.88 8.49
CA MET A 338 -6.79 6.87 7.86
C MET A 338 -5.74 7.48 8.80
N SER A 339 -4.78 6.66 9.21
CA SER A 339 -3.66 7.07 10.09
C SER A 339 -2.54 6.04 10.04
N ASN A 340 -1.28 6.46 10.11
CA ASN A 340 -0.14 5.55 10.31
C ASN A 340 0.21 5.29 11.79
N GLY A 341 -0.61 5.80 12.73
CA GLY A 341 -0.48 5.58 14.17
C GLY A 341 -1.61 4.76 14.77
N SER A 342 -1.65 4.67 16.09
CA SER A 342 -2.71 3.99 16.84
C SER A 342 -4.00 4.80 16.92
N PHE A 343 -3.93 6.09 16.63
CA PHE A 343 -5.01 7.08 16.68
C PHE A 343 -5.88 6.96 17.96
N GLY A 344 -5.20 6.78 19.12
CA GLY A 344 -5.87 6.71 20.43
C GLY A 344 -6.97 5.66 20.56
N GLY A 345 -6.97 4.61 19.71
CA GLY A 345 -8.02 3.59 19.72
C GLY A 345 -9.37 4.06 19.12
N ILE A 346 -9.35 5.05 18.24
CA ILE A 346 -10.54 5.70 17.66
C ILE A 346 -11.56 4.70 17.10
N HIS A 347 -11.12 3.58 16.53
CA HIS A 347 -12.03 2.59 15.92
C HIS A 347 -13.01 2.01 16.94
N GLN A 348 -12.53 1.56 18.10
CA GLN A 348 -13.39 1.04 19.16
C GLN A 348 -14.28 2.14 19.74
N LYS A 349 -13.72 3.34 19.96
CA LYS A 349 -14.48 4.50 20.44
C LYS A 349 -15.64 4.85 19.49
N LEU A 350 -15.42 4.80 18.16
CA LEU A 350 -16.45 5.03 17.15
C LEU A 350 -17.55 3.95 17.20
N LEU A 351 -17.18 2.68 17.27
CA LEU A 351 -18.13 1.57 17.37
C LEU A 351 -19.00 1.72 18.63
N ASP A 352 -18.39 2.05 19.77
CA ASP A 352 -19.09 2.27 21.04
C ASP A 352 -20.02 3.50 20.99
N ALA A 353 -19.58 4.60 20.35
CA ALA A 353 -20.38 5.81 20.20
C ALA A 353 -21.58 5.59 19.27
N LEU A 354 -21.38 4.88 18.15
CA LEU A 354 -22.46 4.51 17.23
C LEU A 354 -23.50 3.61 17.92
N GLN A 355 -23.05 2.67 18.77
CA GLN A 355 -23.96 1.81 19.54
C GLN A 355 -24.85 2.61 20.52
N LYS A 356 -24.30 3.65 21.15
CA LYS A 356 -25.02 4.51 22.10
C LYS A 356 -25.98 5.48 21.43
N LYS A 357 -25.80 5.81 20.16
CA LYS A 357 -26.69 6.72 19.40
C LYS A 357 -28.12 6.17 19.25
N SER A 358 -28.35 4.89 19.52
CA SER A 358 -29.64 4.18 19.41
C SER A 358 -30.58 4.37 20.58
N VAL A 359 -30.13 5.02 21.65
CA VAL A 359 -30.92 5.24 22.87
C VAL A 359 -31.28 6.72 22.96
#